data_34d8cb24d568f305f1f34a492631f801
#
_entry.id   34d8cb24d568f305f1f34a492631f801
#
_cell.length_a   1.000
_cell.length_b   1.000
_cell.length_c   1.000
_cell.angle_alpha   90.00
_cell.angle_beta   90.00
_cell.angle_gamma   90.00
#
_symmetry.space_group_name_H-M   'P 1'
#
loop_
_entity.id
_entity.type
_entity.pdbx_description
1 polymer ?
#
loop_
_entity_poly.entity_id
_entity_poly.type
_entity_poly.pdbx_seq_one_letter_code
_entity_poly.pdbx_strand_id
1 'polypeptide(L)'
;MPPVVAIALALLTKEVHLSLFAGCALGALLAAEFHPWIAFDTLFNTMIDSVDFSILMFMILLGMIVMLMQESGGTRAYGEWASGHLKSKRSALVTTSLLGALIFVDDYFNCLTVGSVMRPVTDKYKVSRAKLAYIIDATAAPVCIIAPISSWAAAVNSYVPAGSSMSGFEMFVKTIPFNLYAILTLYMVFFTSIVGFDFGLMKKHEENAAKGDLFTSGGEEFQNQETKDPTEGGKYAKGKVIDLIAPMVVMIATAIAAMIWTGHLNGGQNLVEDFANCSSSEALVFAGLVAVGFLLLLYLPRRVIGFKDFMNSVPEGGKLMMPAILILVLAWTLKGMTDALGIGTFVRSAINLNSSLMNFVPLVIFCIAIFIAFSSGTSWGTFAIFVPIVVNMFAELDPTMMIISVAAVLAGAVCGDHISPISDTTIMSSSGAQSNHINHVQTQMQYAFVVIAVCAVGYLIAGFTENWWLTLLCSLVILTGVLLEIRKREMCGR
;
A
#
# COMPACT_ATOMS: atom_id res chain seq x y z
N MET A 1 22.43 2.95 16.18
CA MET A 1 23.00 3.74 15.09
C MET A 1 22.66 3.21 13.69
N PRO A 2 22.63 1.90 13.36
CA PRO A 2 22.33 1.42 12.00
C PRO A 2 21.04 1.97 11.36
N PRO A 3 19.88 1.96 12.03
CA PRO A 3 18.67 2.55 11.44
C PRO A 3 18.79 4.06 11.17
N VAL A 4 19.49 4.80 12.03
CA VAL A 4 19.70 6.25 11.84
C VAL A 4 20.53 6.54 10.59
N VAL A 5 21.55 5.70 10.32
CA VAL A 5 22.36 5.81 9.10
C VAL A 5 21.55 5.43 7.87
N ALA A 6 20.72 4.38 7.94
CA ALA A 6 19.82 4.02 6.87
C ALA A 6 18.87 5.19 6.54
N ILE A 7 18.25 5.83 7.54
CA ILE A 7 17.38 7.00 7.36
C ILE A 7 18.16 8.17 6.75
N ALA A 8 19.31 8.51 7.30
CA ALA A 8 20.12 9.63 6.80
C ALA A 8 20.53 9.43 5.33
N LEU A 9 20.97 8.21 4.98
CA LEU A 9 21.31 7.88 3.59
C LEU A 9 20.09 7.88 2.68
N ALA A 10 18.94 7.38 3.11
CA ALA A 10 17.71 7.43 2.32
C ALA A 10 17.30 8.88 1.98
N LEU A 11 17.45 9.78 2.95
CA LEU A 11 17.19 11.22 2.74
C LEU A 11 18.19 11.87 1.78
N LEU A 12 19.48 11.48 1.85
CA LEU A 12 20.53 12.07 1.03
C LEU A 12 20.57 11.51 -0.39
N THR A 13 20.45 10.18 -0.52
CA THR A 13 20.63 9.48 -1.81
C THR A 13 19.33 9.26 -2.56
N LYS A 14 18.19 9.25 -1.85
CA LYS A 14 16.88 8.84 -2.35
C LYS A 14 16.84 7.38 -2.84
N GLU A 15 17.79 6.57 -2.37
CA GLU A 15 17.96 5.16 -2.75
C GLU A 15 17.78 4.27 -1.51
N VAL A 16 16.60 3.66 -1.38
CA VAL A 16 16.24 2.88 -0.18
C VAL A 16 17.05 1.59 -0.06
N HIS A 17 17.27 0.86 -1.17
CA HIS A 17 18.02 -0.38 -1.15
C HIS A 17 19.45 -0.17 -0.66
N LEU A 18 20.15 0.84 -1.20
CA LEU A 18 21.50 1.21 -0.78
C LEU A 18 21.53 1.62 0.69
N SER A 19 20.53 2.37 1.11
CA SER A 19 20.44 2.91 2.49
C SER A 19 20.23 1.81 3.53
N LEU A 20 19.32 0.87 3.25
CA LEU A 20 19.09 -0.30 4.09
C LEU A 20 20.33 -1.19 4.15
N PHE A 21 20.96 -1.47 3.00
CA PHE A 21 22.19 -2.27 2.94
C PHE A 21 23.32 -1.63 3.75
N ALA A 22 23.52 -0.32 3.62
CA ALA A 22 24.52 0.41 4.39
C ALA A 22 24.25 0.37 5.90
N GLY A 23 22.96 0.47 6.29
CA GLY A 23 22.54 0.28 7.67
C GLY A 23 22.87 -1.13 8.20
N CYS A 24 22.57 -2.17 7.42
CA CYS A 24 22.89 -3.56 7.75
C CYS A 24 24.41 -3.76 7.88
N ALA A 25 25.18 -3.27 6.91
CA ALA A 25 26.64 -3.39 6.92
C ALA A 25 27.28 -2.68 8.12
N LEU A 26 26.81 -1.47 8.45
CA LEU A 26 27.26 -0.77 9.65
C LEU A 26 26.87 -1.53 10.93
N GLY A 27 25.66 -2.09 10.98
CA GLY A 27 25.21 -2.91 12.10
C GLY A 27 26.13 -4.11 12.34
N ALA A 28 26.46 -4.81 11.27
CA ALA A 28 27.37 -5.95 11.32
C ALA A 28 28.81 -5.56 11.73
N LEU A 29 29.33 -4.44 11.20
CA LEU A 29 30.64 -3.93 11.60
C LEU A 29 30.70 -3.56 13.09
N LEU A 30 29.64 -2.93 13.60
CA LEU A 30 29.58 -2.60 15.04
C LEU A 30 29.43 -3.85 15.90
N ALA A 31 28.63 -4.82 15.51
CA ALA A 31 28.48 -6.09 16.23
C ALA A 31 29.77 -6.92 16.24
N ALA A 32 30.57 -6.80 15.18
CA ALA A 32 31.87 -7.49 15.03
C ALA A 32 33.09 -6.67 15.50
N GLU A 33 32.88 -5.59 16.28
CA GLU A 33 33.94 -4.71 16.75
C GLU A 33 34.90 -4.25 15.63
N PHE A 34 34.33 -3.96 14.44
CA PHE A 34 35.04 -3.57 13.22
C PHE A 34 35.95 -4.65 12.61
N HIS A 35 35.76 -5.94 12.95
CA HIS A 35 36.50 -7.02 12.32
C HIS A 35 35.83 -7.42 10.99
N PRO A 36 36.40 -7.18 9.79
CA PRO A 36 35.68 -7.28 8.51
C PRO A 36 35.11 -8.67 8.20
N TRP A 37 35.86 -9.74 8.50
CA TRP A 37 35.42 -11.10 8.24
C TRP A 37 34.29 -11.52 9.17
N ILE A 38 34.37 -11.20 10.45
CA ILE A 38 33.34 -11.47 11.44
C ILE A 38 32.09 -10.66 11.08
N ALA A 39 32.23 -9.40 10.64
CA ALA A 39 31.11 -8.56 10.19
C ALA A 39 30.40 -9.16 9.00
N PHE A 40 31.14 -9.67 8.00
CA PHE A 40 30.55 -10.36 6.85
C PHE A 40 29.77 -11.61 7.29
N ASP A 41 30.38 -12.45 8.11
CA ASP A 41 29.74 -13.68 8.63
C ASP A 41 28.49 -13.36 9.45
N THR A 42 28.56 -12.35 10.34
CA THR A 42 27.43 -11.88 11.13
C THR A 42 26.30 -11.36 10.23
N LEU A 43 26.62 -10.54 9.22
CA LEU A 43 25.63 -10.02 8.28
C LEU A 43 24.91 -11.14 7.55
N PHE A 44 25.67 -12.09 7.02
CA PHE A 44 25.13 -13.19 6.23
C PHE A 44 24.26 -14.13 7.06
N ASN A 45 24.73 -14.51 8.25
CA ASN A 45 23.95 -15.38 9.15
C ASN A 45 22.69 -14.68 9.65
N THR A 46 22.78 -13.40 10.05
CA THR A 46 21.59 -12.64 10.46
C THR A 46 20.58 -12.50 9.32
N MET A 47 21.04 -12.33 8.08
CA MET A 47 20.15 -12.29 6.92
C MET A 47 19.41 -13.63 6.77
N ILE A 48 20.12 -14.76 6.85
CA ILE A 48 19.49 -16.09 6.74
C ILE A 48 18.47 -16.31 7.85
N ASP A 49 18.83 -15.98 9.08
CA ASP A 49 18.00 -16.24 10.27
C ASP A 49 16.78 -15.30 10.35
N SER A 50 16.86 -14.12 9.74
CA SER A 50 15.79 -13.10 9.81
C SER A 50 14.78 -13.21 8.71
N VAL A 51 15.06 -13.92 7.61
CA VAL A 51 14.18 -13.97 6.43
C VAL A 51 12.98 -14.90 6.66
N ASP A 52 11.76 -14.37 6.53
CA ASP A 52 10.55 -15.19 6.44
C ASP A 52 10.35 -15.68 4.99
N PHE A 53 10.78 -16.90 4.75
CA PHE A 53 10.69 -17.53 3.44
C PHE A 53 9.24 -17.71 2.96
N SER A 54 8.29 -17.91 3.87
CA SER A 54 6.87 -18.05 3.53
C SER A 54 6.32 -16.77 2.91
N ILE A 55 6.68 -15.62 3.47
CA ILE A 55 6.27 -14.33 2.91
C ILE A 55 6.90 -14.09 1.52
N LEU A 56 8.18 -14.40 1.34
CA LEU A 56 8.81 -14.29 0.01
C LEU A 56 8.12 -15.20 -1.02
N MET A 57 7.78 -16.42 -0.63
CA MET A 57 7.04 -17.35 -1.50
C MET A 57 5.65 -16.80 -1.83
N PHE A 58 4.94 -16.26 -0.85
CA PHE A 58 3.64 -15.63 -1.08
C PHE A 58 3.74 -14.45 -2.06
N MET A 59 4.76 -13.59 -1.91
CA MET A 59 4.98 -12.47 -2.83
C MET A 59 5.19 -12.93 -4.27
N ILE A 60 5.97 -14.00 -4.49
CA ILE A 60 6.17 -14.58 -5.83
C ILE A 60 4.85 -15.13 -6.39
N LEU A 61 4.09 -15.88 -5.59
CA LEU A 61 2.78 -16.41 -6.01
C LEU A 61 1.80 -15.30 -6.33
N LEU A 62 1.81 -14.24 -5.53
CA LEU A 62 0.99 -13.06 -5.74
C LEU A 62 1.33 -12.38 -7.06
N GLY A 63 2.61 -12.13 -7.34
CA GLY A 63 3.06 -11.59 -8.61
C GLY A 63 2.66 -12.46 -9.80
N MET A 64 2.72 -13.78 -9.67
CA MET A 64 2.25 -14.72 -10.68
C MET A 64 0.73 -14.58 -10.92
N ILE A 65 -0.08 -14.52 -9.86
CA ILE A 65 -1.53 -14.32 -9.95
C ILE A 65 -1.85 -13.01 -10.67
N VAL A 66 -1.17 -11.94 -10.30
CA VAL A 66 -1.28 -10.61 -10.92
C VAL A 66 -1.01 -10.66 -12.43
N MET A 67 0.11 -11.26 -12.83
CA MET A 67 0.47 -11.42 -14.25
C MET A 67 -0.57 -12.23 -15.01
N LEU A 68 -1.04 -13.34 -14.44
CA LEU A 68 -2.07 -14.20 -15.06
C LEU A 68 -3.41 -13.47 -15.22
N MET A 69 -3.80 -12.65 -14.24
CA MET A 69 -5.03 -11.84 -14.35
C MET A 69 -4.90 -10.77 -15.44
N GLN A 70 -3.73 -10.11 -15.57
CA GLN A 70 -3.47 -9.16 -16.65
C GLN A 70 -3.53 -9.85 -18.03
N GLU A 71 -2.86 -10.98 -18.17
CA GLU A 71 -2.80 -11.73 -19.43
C GLU A 71 -4.12 -12.39 -19.82
N SER A 72 -5.05 -12.61 -18.88
CA SER A 72 -6.34 -13.24 -19.17
C SER A 72 -7.27 -12.40 -20.06
N GLY A 73 -7.07 -11.08 -20.09
CA GLY A 73 -8.01 -10.12 -20.67
C GLY A 73 -9.26 -9.86 -19.82
N GLY A 74 -9.27 -10.35 -18.57
CA GLY A 74 -10.37 -10.11 -17.62
C GLY A 74 -10.55 -8.63 -17.30
N THR A 75 -9.46 -7.89 -17.20
CA THR A 75 -9.43 -6.42 -16.99
C THR A 75 -10.11 -5.68 -18.14
N ARG A 76 -9.80 -6.03 -19.39
CA ARG A 76 -10.45 -5.48 -20.57
C ARG A 76 -11.95 -5.78 -20.60
N ALA A 77 -12.34 -7.03 -20.33
CA ALA A 77 -13.74 -7.44 -20.31
C ALA A 77 -14.55 -6.65 -19.25
N TYR A 78 -13.93 -6.34 -18.11
CA TYR A 78 -14.54 -5.47 -17.10
C TYR A 78 -14.71 -4.03 -17.61
N GLY A 79 -13.72 -3.46 -18.28
CA GLY A 79 -13.80 -2.12 -18.89
C GLY A 79 -14.92 -2.02 -19.94
N GLU A 80 -15.04 -3.01 -20.82
CA GLU A 80 -16.11 -3.11 -21.83
C GLU A 80 -17.49 -3.20 -21.16
N TRP A 81 -17.63 -4.04 -20.14
CA TRP A 81 -18.86 -4.16 -19.35
C TRP A 81 -19.22 -2.84 -18.67
N ALA A 82 -18.26 -2.18 -18.01
CA ALA A 82 -18.45 -0.90 -17.34
C ALA A 82 -18.87 0.19 -18.34
N SER A 83 -18.21 0.29 -19.50
CA SER A 83 -18.54 1.26 -20.55
C SER A 83 -19.97 1.13 -21.08
N GLY A 84 -20.52 -0.09 -21.10
CA GLY A 84 -21.87 -0.36 -21.55
C GLY A 84 -22.96 -0.03 -20.51
N HIS A 85 -22.63 -0.07 -19.22
CA HIS A 85 -23.59 0.07 -18.13
C HIS A 85 -23.59 1.44 -17.45
N LEU A 86 -22.48 2.18 -17.51
CA LEU A 86 -22.38 3.50 -16.89
C LEU A 86 -23.09 4.58 -17.71
N LYS A 87 -23.74 5.53 -17.03
CA LYS A 87 -24.59 6.54 -17.66
C LYS A 87 -24.21 7.99 -17.32
N SER A 88 -23.24 8.21 -16.44
CA SER A 88 -22.87 9.57 -15.99
C SER A 88 -21.43 9.65 -15.54
N LYS A 89 -20.87 10.87 -15.50
CA LYS A 89 -19.56 11.17 -14.95
C LYS A 89 -19.42 10.66 -13.51
N ARG A 90 -20.45 10.88 -12.67
CA ARG A 90 -20.44 10.40 -11.27
C ARG A 90 -20.36 8.88 -11.18
N SER A 91 -21.16 8.18 -12.01
CA SER A 91 -21.10 6.71 -12.01
C SER A 91 -19.74 6.20 -12.49
N ALA A 92 -19.12 6.86 -13.45
CA ALA A 92 -17.76 6.51 -13.89
C ALA A 92 -16.74 6.68 -12.77
N LEU A 93 -16.74 7.82 -12.05
CA LEU A 93 -15.83 8.08 -10.93
C LEU A 93 -16.03 7.09 -9.78
N VAL A 94 -17.28 6.84 -9.37
CA VAL A 94 -17.59 5.89 -8.29
C VAL A 94 -17.19 4.47 -8.68
N THR A 95 -17.44 4.04 -9.92
CA THR A 95 -17.05 2.71 -10.40
C THR A 95 -15.55 2.58 -10.48
N THR A 96 -14.82 3.63 -10.89
CA THR A 96 -13.34 3.65 -10.85
C THR A 96 -12.84 3.46 -9.41
N SER A 97 -13.40 4.20 -8.47
CA SER A 97 -13.04 4.10 -7.04
C SER A 97 -13.36 2.73 -6.45
N LEU A 98 -14.51 2.15 -6.83
CA LEU A 98 -14.88 0.79 -6.40
C LEU A 98 -13.98 -0.28 -7.01
N LEU A 99 -13.58 -0.13 -8.28
CA LEU A 99 -12.62 -1.06 -8.89
C LEU A 99 -11.27 -0.97 -8.20
N GLY A 100 -10.79 0.24 -7.91
CA GLY A 100 -9.57 0.44 -7.14
C GLY A 100 -9.66 -0.20 -5.76
N ALA A 101 -10.77 0.00 -5.04
CA ALA A 101 -10.99 -0.64 -3.74
C ALA A 101 -11.11 -2.18 -3.82
N LEU A 102 -11.56 -2.72 -4.94
CA LEU A 102 -11.65 -4.17 -5.16
C LEU A 102 -10.27 -4.80 -5.39
N ILE A 103 -9.36 -4.08 -6.05
CA ILE A 103 -8.01 -4.57 -6.36
C ILE A 103 -7.06 -4.22 -5.20
N PHE A 104 -7.32 -4.76 -4.03
CA PHE A 104 -6.57 -4.47 -2.78
C PHE A 104 -5.38 -5.39 -2.53
N VAL A 105 -5.12 -6.32 -3.42
CA VAL A 105 -4.13 -7.38 -3.23
C VAL A 105 -2.71 -6.83 -3.29
N ASP A 106 -2.48 -5.90 -4.23
CA ASP A 106 -1.21 -5.26 -4.46
C ASP A 106 -1.40 -3.88 -5.10
N ASP A 107 -0.66 -2.88 -4.64
CA ASP A 107 -0.79 -1.48 -5.05
C ASP A 107 -0.26 -1.22 -6.47
N TYR A 108 0.85 -1.84 -6.88
CA TYR A 108 1.38 -1.70 -8.24
C TYR A 108 0.42 -2.30 -9.27
N PHE A 109 -0.14 -3.47 -8.96
CA PHE A 109 -1.17 -4.08 -9.80
C PHE A 109 -2.41 -3.20 -9.90
N ASN A 110 -2.84 -2.61 -8.77
CA ASN A 110 -3.95 -1.68 -8.74
C ASN A 110 -3.72 -0.51 -9.70
N CYS A 111 -2.57 0.20 -9.54
CA CYS A 111 -2.24 1.37 -10.35
C CYS A 111 -2.32 1.11 -11.85
N LEU A 112 -1.71 0.04 -12.32
CA LEU A 112 -1.67 -0.30 -13.74
C LEU A 112 -3.03 -0.79 -14.27
N THR A 113 -3.72 -1.62 -13.48
CA THR A 113 -4.97 -2.25 -13.90
C THR A 113 -6.12 -1.26 -13.94
N VAL A 114 -6.35 -0.51 -12.84
CA VAL A 114 -7.45 0.47 -12.78
C VAL A 114 -7.28 1.54 -13.86
N GLY A 115 -6.04 1.99 -14.07
CA GLY A 115 -5.73 2.98 -15.10
C GLY A 115 -6.07 2.49 -16.51
N SER A 116 -5.55 1.34 -16.90
CA SER A 116 -5.77 0.78 -18.25
C SER A 116 -7.24 0.47 -18.52
N VAL A 117 -7.97 -0.04 -17.52
CA VAL A 117 -9.38 -0.42 -17.64
C VAL A 117 -10.33 0.77 -17.67
N MET A 118 -10.10 1.74 -16.78
CA MET A 118 -11.08 2.84 -16.60
C MET A 118 -10.77 4.08 -17.43
N ARG A 119 -9.58 4.19 -18.01
CA ARG A 119 -9.22 5.32 -18.89
C ARG A 119 -10.21 5.54 -20.04
N PRO A 120 -10.57 4.54 -20.89
CA PRO A 120 -11.54 4.74 -21.97
C PRO A 120 -12.92 5.15 -21.45
N VAL A 121 -13.29 4.65 -20.27
CA VAL A 121 -14.57 4.98 -19.63
C VAL A 121 -14.57 6.43 -19.14
N THR A 122 -13.52 6.85 -18.42
CA THR A 122 -13.40 8.21 -17.88
C THR A 122 -13.27 9.25 -18.99
N ASP A 123 -12.56 8.95 -20.07
CA ASP A 123 -12.47 9.82 -21.25
C ASP A 123 -13.81 10.08 -21.89
N LYS A 124 -14.63 9.04 -22.08
CA LYS A 124 -15.99 9.15 -22.60
C LYS A 124 -16.86 10.12 -21.79
N TYR A 125 -16.65 10.16 -20.46
CA TYR A 125 -17.39 11.05 -19.56
C TYR A 125 -16.65 12.35 -19.23
N LYS A 126 -15.61 12.69 -19.99
CA LYS A 126 -14.84 13.94 -19.85
C LYS A 126 -14.32 14.15 -18.42
N VAL A 127 -13.74 13.12 -17.84
CA VAL A 127 -12.96 13.19 -16.60
C VAL A 127 -11.53 13.50 -16.98
N SER A 128 -10.88 14.42 -16.27
CA SER A 128 -9.48 14.75 -16.54
C SER A 128 -8.57 13.57 -16.21
N ARG A 129 -7.45 13.46 -16.93
CA ARG A 129 -6.45 12.42 -16.69
C ARG A 129 -5.81 12.55 -15.30
N ALA A 130 -5.66 13.79 -14.80
CA ALA A 130 -5.20 14.05 -13.44
C ALA A 130 -6.18 13.51 -12.38
N LYS A 131 -7.51 13.66 -12.60
CA LYS A 131 -8.52 13.12 -11.68
C LYS A 131 -8.53 11.59 -11.70
N LEU A 132 -8.38 10.98 -12.86
CA LEU A 132 -8.23 9.53 -12.97
C LEU A 132 -6.99 9.05 -12.22
N ALA A 133 -5.82 9.67 -12.45
CA ALA A 133 -4.59 9.32 -11.78
C ALA A 133 -4.70 9.45 -10.25
N TYR A 134 -5.35 10.53 -9.76
CA TYR A 134 -5.62 10.70 -8.33
C TYR A 134 -6.49 9.57 -7.74
N ILE A 135 -7.56 9.15 -8.44
CA ILE A 135 -8.42 8.07 -7.94
C ILE A 135 -7.63 6.75 -7.88
N ILE A 136 -6.81 6.48 -8.91
CA ILE A 136 -5.96 5.27 -8.96
C ILE A 136 -5.03 5.25 -7.76
N ASP A 137 -4.22 6.29 -7.58
CA ASP A 137 -3.23 6.38 -6.53
C ASP A 137 -3.88 6.33 -5.12
N ALA A 138 -4.93 7.11 -4.92
CA ALA A 138 -5.68 7.18 -3.67
C ALA A 138 -6.47 5.89 -3.33
N THR A 139 -6.62 4.95 -4.26
CA THR A 139 -7.23 3.63 -4.03
C THR A 139 -6.24 2.47 -4.17
N ALA A 140 -4.97 2.73 -4.40
CA ALA A 140 -3.91 1.71 -4.45
C ALA A 140 -3.36 1.42 -3.06
N ALA A 141 -2.28 2.06 -2.64
CA ALA A 141 -1.68 1.87 -1.33
C ALA A 141 -2.66 2.05 -0.16
N PRO A 142 -3.58 3.07 -0.14
CA PRO A 142 -4.54 3.22 0.94
C PRO A 142 -5.48 2.04 1.13
N VAL A 143 -5.85 1.34 0.07
CA VAL A 143 -6.69 0.14 0.19
C VAL A 143 -5.87 -1.07 0.63
N CYS A 144 -4.68 -1.26 0.04
CA CYS A 144 -3.81 -2.39 0.38
C CYS A 144 -3.38 -2.40 1.84
N ILE A 145 -3.13 -1.21 2.43
CA ILE A 145 -2.66 -1.08 3.81
C ILE A 145 -3.74 -1.30 4.88
N ILE A 146 -5.00 -1.35 4.50
CA ILE A 146 -6.12 -1.70 5.39
C ILE A 146 -6.77 -3.04 5.04
N ALA A 147 -6.29 -3.70 4.00
CA ALA A 147 -6.76 -5.02 3.59
C ALA A 147 -5.95 -6.11 4.30
N PRO A 148 -6.57 -6.97 5.12
CA PRO A 148 -5.84 -7.97 5.92
C PRO A 148 -5.21 -9.09 5.09
N ILE A 149 -5.52 -9.16 3.79
CA ILE A 149 -4.99 -10.14 2.85
C ILE A 149 -4.41 -9.38 1.66
N SER A 150 -3.24 -8.78 1.87
CA SER A 150 -2.51 -8.00 0.86
C SER A 150 -1.01 -8.24 1.00
N SER A 151 -0.24 -7.79 0.01
CA SER A 151 1.23 -7.74 0.09
C SER A 151 1.70 -6.93 1.31
N TRP A 152 0.99 -5.85 1.66
CA TRP A 152 1.29 -4.98 2.80
C TRP A 152 1.01 -5.65 4.15
N ALA A 153 -0.12 -6.36 4.27
CA ALA A 153 -0.43 -7.11 5.49
C ALA A 153 0.61 -8.19 5.76
N ALA A 154 1.06 -8.90 4.72
CA ALA A 154 2.12 -9.89 4.83
C ALA A 154 3.44 -9.26 5.32
N ALA A 155 3.84 -8.12 4.76
CA ALA A 155 5.05 -7.42 5.15
C ALA A 155 5.00 -6.92 6.60
N VAL A 156 3.93 -6.23 6.99
CA VAL A 156 3.79 -5.66 8.35
C VAL A 156 3.72 -6.75 9.41
N ASN A 157 3.02 -7.85 9.13
CA ASN A 157 2.95 -9.02 10.00
C ASN A 157 4.34 -9.57 10.39
N SER A 158 5.29 -9.58 9.46
CA SER A 158 6.62 -10.12 9.67
C SER A 158 7.52 -9.34 10.63
N TYR A 159 7.14 -8.11 10.99
CA TYR A 159 7.96 -7.28 11.90
C TYR A 159 7.74 -7.55 13.38
N VAL A 160 6.69 -8.30 13.75
CA VAL A 160 6.47 -8.68 15.15
C VAL A 160 7.39 -9.86 15.52
N PRO A 161 8.15 -9.77 16.64
CA PRO A 161 9.02 -10.84 17.07
C PRO A 161 8.26 -12.11 17.41
N ALA A 162 8.84 -13.27 17.08
CA ALA A 162 8.31 -14.56 17.49
C ALA A 162 8.25 -14.65 19.03
N GLY A 163 7.13 -15.15 19.57
CA GLY A 163 6.92 -15.24 21.01
C GLY A 163 6.40 -13.96 21.66
N SER A 164 6.07 -12.92 20.88
CA SER A 164 5.37 -11.73 21.38
C SER A 164 3.97 -12.10 21.90
N SER A 165 3.45 -11.31 22.82
CA SER A 165 2.09 -11.48 23.38
C SER A 165 0.97 -11.25 22.34
N MET A 166 1.29 -10.65 21.20
CA MET A 166 0.39 -10.35 20.07
C MET A 166 0.99 -10.88 18.79
N SER A 167 0.22 -11.56 17.95
CA SER A 167 0.66 -11.97 16.61
C SER A 167 0.79 -10.77 15.67
N GLY A 168 1.65 -10.88 14.65
CA GLY A 168 1.79 -9.81 13.65
C GLY A 168 0.50 -9.54 12.88
N PHE A 169 -0.27 -10.59 12.59
CA PHE A 169 -1.58 -10.45 11.97
C PHE A 169 -2.58 -9.69 12.86
N GLU A 170 -2.62 -10.02 14.16
CA GLU A 170 -3.45 -9.32 15.12
C GLU A 170 -3.05 -7.85 15.24
N MET A 171 -1.75 -7.57 15.31
CA MET A 171 -1.24 -6.20 15.30
C MET A 171 -1.72 -5.45 14.05
N PHE A 172 -1.53 -6.05 12.87
CA PHE A 172 -1.95 -5.41 11.61
C PHE A 172 -3.46 -5.08 11.63
N VAL A 173 -4.31 -6.05 11.97
CA VAL A 173 -5.77 -5.83 12.03
C VAL A 173 -6.14 -4.73 13.01
N LYS A 174 -5.48 -4.66 14.18
CA LYS A 174 -5.70 -3.61 15.17
C LYS A 174 -5.21 -2.23 14.72
N THR A 175 -4.26 -2.14 13.77
CA THR A 175 -3.83 -0.84 13.21
C THR A 175 -4.86 -0.26 12.24
N ILE A 176 -5.71 -1.07 11.61
CA ILE A 176 -6.65 -0.62 10.57
C ILE A 176 -7.51 0.57 11.00
N PRO A 177 -8.22 0.54 12.15
CA PRO A 177 -9.06 1.67 12.56
C PRO A 177 -8.28 2.94 12.92
N PHE A 178 -6.99 2.83 13.20
CA PHE A 178 -6.08 3.94 13.45
C PHE A 178 -5.31 4.39 12.20
N ASN A 179 -5.45 3.69 11.06
CA ASN A 179 -4.82 4.11 9.81
C ASN A 179 -5.61 5.26 9.17
N LEU A 180 -5.48 6.43 9.78
CA LEU A 180 -6.32 7.59 9.47
C LEU A 180 -6.14 8.05 8.02
N TYR A 181 -4.90 8.09 7.50
CA TYR A 181 -4.68 8.58 6.14
C TYR A 181 -5.38 7.71 5.09
N ALA A 182 -5.26 6.39 5.20
CA ALA A 182 -5.92 5.46 4.28
C ALA A 182 -7.45 5.65 4.30
N ILE A 183 -8.06 5.63 5.48
CA ILE A 183 -9.51 5.74 5.63
C ILE A 183 -10.02 7.11 5.16
N LEU A 184 -9.35 8.21 5.56
CA LEU A 184 -9.77 9.56 5.20
C LEU A 184 -9.53 9.88 3.73
N THR A 185 -8.48 9.34 3.11
CA THR A 185 -8.23 9.48 1.67
C THR A 185 -9.29 8.76 0.86
N LEU A 186 -9.64 7.53 1.23
CA LEU A 186 -10.74 6.80 0.61
C LEU A 186 -12.07 7.55 0.77
N TYR A 187 -12.35 8.06 1.98
CA TYR A 187 -13.53 8.90 2.22
C TYR A 187 -13.53 10.13 1.30
N MET A 188 -12.40 10.84 1.16
CA MET A 188 -12.22 11.99 0.27
C MET A 188 -12.54 11.62 -1.19
N VAL A 189 -12.00 10.51 -1.69
CA VAL A 189 -12.24 10.01 -3.06
C VAL A 189 -13.72 9.75 -3.30
N PHE A 190 -14.37 8.99 -2.42
CA PHE A 190 -15.80 8.68 -2.56
C PHE A 190 -16.67 9.92 -2.37
N PHE A 191 -16.36 10.77 -1.40
CA PHE A 191 -17.12 12.00 -1.15
C PHE A 191 -17.09 12.94 -2.37
N THR A 192 -15.89 13.24 -2.90
CA THR A 192 -15.75 14.11 -4.08
C THR A 192 -16.36 13.51 -5.32
N SER A 193 -16.27 12.19 -5.52
CA SER A 193 -16.86 11.47 -6.65
C SER A 193 -18.40 11.46 -6.60
N ILE A 194 -18.99 11.22 -5.43
CA ILE A 194 -20.46 11.17 -5.24
C ILE A 194 -21.06 12.57 -5.27
N VAL A 195 -20.48 13.52 -4.56
CA VAL A 195 -20.98 14.91 -4.50
C VAL A 195 -20.72 15.64 -5.82
N GLY A 196 -19.67 15.26 -6.54
CA GLY A 196 -19.34 15.78 -7.87
C GLY A 196 -18.78 17.21 -7.79
N PHE A 197 -17.82 17.45 -6.90
CA PHE A 197 -17.09 18.71 -6.84
C PHE A 197 -15.60 18.48 -6.72
N ASP A 198 -14.84 19.43 -7.20
CA ASP A 198 -13.38 19.47 -7.13
C ASP A 198 -12.93 20.87 -6.71
N PHE A 199 -11.74 20.98 -6.16
CA PHE A 199 -11.18 22.24 -5.71
C PHE A 199 -9.73 22.42 -6.15
N GLY A 200 -9.24 23.63 -6.03
CA GLY A 200 -7.86 23.95 -6.37
C GLY A 200 -7.50 23.65 -7.83
N LEU A 201 -6.30 23.11 -8.07
CA LEU A 201 -5.82 22.77 -9.42
C LEU A 201 -6.67 21.67 -10.06
N MET A 202 -7.15 20.70 -9.31
CA MET A 202 -7.99 19.63 -9.85
C MET A 202 -9.27 20.18 -10.48
N LYS A 203 -9.89 21.20 -9.87
CA LYS A 203 -11.06 21.87 -10.45
C LYS A 203 -10.76 22.44 -11.83
N LYS A 204 -9.59 23.09 -11.99
CA LYS A 204 -9.16 23.63 -13.29
C LYS A 204 -9.03 22.52 -14.34
N HIS A 205 -8.42 21.38 -13.96
CA HIS A 205 -8.31 20.23 -14.86
C HIS A 205 -9.67 19.67 -15.25
N GLU A 206 -10.61 19.58 -14.30
CA GLU A 206 -11.97 19.09 -14.55
C GLU A 206 -12.81 20.05 -15.41
N GLU A 207 -12.64 21.37 -15.26
CA GLU A 207 -13.27 22.40 -16.10
C GLU A 207 -12.74 22.36 -17.54
N ASN A 208 -11.44 22.11 -17.75
CA ASN A 208 -10.85 21.93 -19.06
C ASN A 208 -11.30 20.63 -19.72
N ALA A 209 -11.35 19.53 -18.95
CA ALA A 209 -11.82 18.25 -19.43
C ALA A 209 -13.30 18.32 -19.90
N ALA A 210 -14.16 19.09 -19.21
CA ALA A 210 -15.54 19.33 -19.65
C ALA A 210 -15.61 20.01 -21.03
N LYS A 211 -14.62 20.84 -21.39
CA LYS A 211 -14.49 21.49 -22.70
C LYS A 211 -13.82 20.58 -23.77
N GLY A 212 -13.32 19.39 -23.38
CA GLY A 212 -12.70 18.42 -24.25
C GLY A 212 -11.16 18.31 -24.13
N ASP A 213 -10.54 19.15 -23.28
CA ASP A 213 -9.10 19.07 -22.97
C ASP A 213 -8.89 18.23 -21.71
N LEU A 214 -8.60 16.94 -21.90
CA LEU A 214 -8.42 15.99 -20.81
C LEU A 214 -7.09 16.16 -20.05
N PHE A 215 -6.14 16.87 -20.64
CA PHE A 215 -4.77 16.97 -20.13
C PHE A 215 -4.45 18.30 -19.45
N THR A 216 -5.08 19.41 -19.88
CA THR A 216 -4.80 20.80 -19.45
C THR A 216 -3.41 21.29 -19.89
N SER A 217 -2.36 20.47 -19.73
CA SER A 217 -1.00 20.73 -20.21
C SER A 217 -0.22 19.43 -20.26
N GLY A 218 0.86 19.38 -21.07
CA GLY A 218 1.73 18.20 -21.15
C GLY A 218 1.09 16.97 -21.78
N GLY A 219 -0.02 17.13 -22.51
CA GLY A 219 -0.69 16.04 -23.23
C GLY A 219 0.00 15.60 -24.51
N GLU A 220 0.96 16.38 -25.01
CA GLU A 220 1.68 16.12 -26.26
C GLU A 220 2.46 14.81 -26.22
N GLU A 221 2.97 14.42 -25.03
CA GLU A 221 3.68 13.17 -24.80
C GLU A 221 2.80 11.93 -25.06
N PHE A 222 1.48 12.08 -24.92
CA PHE A 222 0.52 10.97 -25.06
C PHE A 222 -0.28 11.02 -26.36
N GLN A 223 -0.29 12.16 -27.07
CA GLN A 223 -1.03 12.32 -28.34
C GLN A 223 -0.41 11.50 -29.48
N ASN A 224 0.91 11.25 -29.44
CA ASN A 224 1.66 10.49 -30.44
C ASN A 224 1.94 9.03 -30.03
N GLN A 225 1.67 8.66 -28.80
CA GLN A 225 1.62 7.26 -28.43
C GLN A 225 0.27 6.73 -28.92
N GLU A 226 0.23 6.21 -30.19
CA GLU A 226 -0.71 5.15 -30.49
C GLU A 226 -0.60 4.17 -29.33
N THR A 227 -1.57 4.21 -28.46
CA THR A 227 -1.68 3.27 -27.35
C THR A 227 -1.83 1.91 -28.00
N LYS A 228 -0.71 1.25 -28.27
CA LYS A 228 -0.70 -0.19 -28.31
C LYS A 228 -1.09 -0.60 -26.90
N ASP A 229 -2.41 -0.56 -26.66
CA ASP A 229 -2.97 -1.28 -25.54
C ASP A 229 -2.35 -2.68 -25.64
N PRO A 230 -1.55 -3.14 -24.66
CA PRO A 230 -1.01 -4.49 -24.69
C PRO A 230 -2.12 -5.53 -24.91
N THR A 231 -3.38 -5.12 -24.71
CA THR A 231 -4.58 -5.94 -24.90
C THR A 231 -5.20 -5.81 -26.31
N GLU A 232 -4.79 -4.90 -27.17
CA GLU A 232 -5.32 -4.76 -28.54
C GLU A 232 -4.85 -5.84 -29.54
N GLY A 233 -3.87 -6.63 -29.16
CA GLY A 233 -3.47 -7.81 -29.94
C GLY A 233 -4.34 -9.02 -29.59
N GLY A 234 -5.12 -9.58 -30.50
CA GLY A 234 -6.05 -10.72 -30.42
C GLY A 234 -5.70 -11.94 -29.52
N LYS A 235 -4.61 -11.91 -28.80
CA LYS A 235 -4.15 -12.91 -27.86
C LYS A 235 -5.06 -13.02 -26.61
N TYR A 236 -5.71 -11.92 -26.20
CA TYR A 236 -6.50 -11.80 -24.96
C TYR A 236 -8.00 -11.60 -25.20
N ALA A 237 -8.48 -11.86 -26.41
CA ALA A 237 -9.88 -11.62 -26.82
C ALA A 237 -10.93 -12.49 -26.09
N LYS A 238 -10.51 -13.55 -25.39
CA LYS A 238 -11.40 -14.53 -24.74
C LYS A 238 -11.67 -14.24 -23.26
N GLY A 239 -11.04 -13.23 -22.68
CA GLY A 239 -11.21 -12.85 -21.28
C GLY A 239 -12.64 -12.43 -20.96
N LYS A 240 -13.09 -12.77 -19.74
CA LYS A 240 -14.39 -12.41 -19.19
C LYS A 240 -14.19 -11.71 -17.84
N VAL A 241 -15.15 -10.95 -17.37
CA VAL A 241 -15.13 -10.29 -16.03
C VAL A 241 -14.81 -11.28 -14.91
N ILE A 242 -15.28 -12.52 -15.03
CA ILE A 242 -15.01 -13.58 -14.05
C ILE A 242 -13.50 -13.91 -13.93
N ASP A 243 -12.73 -13.70 -15.00
CA ASP A 243 -11.29 -13.97 -15.01
C ASP A 243 -10.47 -12.96 -14.19
N LEU A 244 -11.06 -11.80 -13.88
CA LEU A 244 -10.51 -10.84 -12.93
C LEU A 244 -11.01 -11.11 -11.50
N ILE A 245 -12.31 -11.34 -11.32
CA ILE A 245 -12.93 -11.35 -9.98
C ILE A 245 -12.76 -12.71 -9.29
N ALA A 246 -12.96 -13.82 -10.02
CA ALA A 246 -12.99 -15.13 -9.39
C ALA A 246 -11.66 -15.54 -8.72
N PRO A 247 -10.47 -15.28 -9.31
CA PRO A 247 -9.19 -15.60 -8.65
C PRO A 247 -9.01 -14.86 -7.32
N MET A 248 -9.41 -13.59 -7.26
CA MET A 248 -9.35 -12.78 -6.04
C MET A 248 -10.26 -13.34 -4.95
N VAL A 249 -11.51 -13.65 -5.32
CA VAL A 249 -12.48 -14.25 -4.38
C VAL A 249 -11.97 -15.59 -3.85
N VAL A 250 -11.43 -16.44 -4.71
CA VAL A 250 -10.87 -17.76 -4.32
C VAL A 250 -9.68 -17.56 -3.38
N MET A 251 -8.76 -16.67 -3.70
CA MET A 251 -7.59 -16.38 -2.85
C MET A 251 -8.02 -15.90 -1.46
N ILE A 252 -8.93 -14.92 -1.39
CA ILE A 252 -9.43 -14.38 -0.12
C ILE A 252 -10.15 -15.44 0.70
N ALA A 253 -11.08 -16.16 0.08
CA ALA A 253 -11.84 -17.21 0.76
C ALA A 253 -10.92 -18.34 1.29
N THR A 254 -9.93 -18.74 0.50
CA THR A 254 -8.95 -19.73 0.90
C THR A 254 -8.03 -19.24 2.01
N ALA A 255 -7.58 -17.97 1.96
CA ALA A 255 -6.76 -17.37 3.00
C ALA A 255 -7.51 -17.33 4.34
N ILE A 256 -8.76 -16.85 4.35
CA ILE A 256 -9.61 -16.84 5.54
C ILE A 256 -9.81 -18.25 6.09
N ALA A 257 -10.14 -19.22 5.23
CA ALA A 257 -10.34 -20.61 5.64
C ALA A 257 -9.05 -21.22 6.21
N ALA A 258 -7.90 -20.96 5.60
CA ALA A 258 -6.61 -21.44 6.07
C ALA A 258 -6.18 -20.78 7.41
N MET A 259 -6.44 -19.48 7.58
CA MET A 259 -6.18 -18.79 8.86
C MET A 259 -7.03 -19.38 9.99
N ILE A 260 -8.33 -19.57 9.77
CA ILE A 260 -9.21 -20.21 10.75
C ILE A 260 -8.73 -21.63 11.04
N TRP A 261 -8.40 -22.41 10.01
CA TRP A 261 -7.95 -23.79 10.17
C TRP A 261 -6.65 -23.91 10.96
N THR A 262 -5.63 -23.12 10.59
CA THR A 262 -4.34 -23.12 11.29
C THR A 262 -4.45 -22.62 12.72
N GLY A 263 -5.27 -21.60 12.96
CA GLY A 263 -5.53 -21.08 14.30
C GLY A 263 -6.24 -22.09 15.20
N HIS A 264 -7.21 -22.83 14.66
CA HIS A 264 -7.86 -23.94 15.37
C HIS A 264 -6.87 -25.06 15.73
N LEU A 265 -5.98 -25.43 14.81
CA LEU A 265 -4.91 -26.40 15.09
C LEU A 265 -3.93 -25.90 16.15
N ASN A 266 -3.72 -24.59 16.26
CA ASN A 266 -2.86 -23.96 17.26
C ASN A 266 -3.59 -23.68 18.60
N GLY A 267 -4.78 -24.24 18.79
CA GLY A 267 -5.51 -24.23 20.07
C GLY A 267 -6.59 -23.16 20.21
N GLY A 268 -6.97 -22.47 19.14
CA GLY A 268 -8.13 -21.57 19.13
C GLY A 268 -9.43 -22.32 19.42
N GLN A 269 -10.31 -21.73 20.21
CA GLN A 269 -11.60 -22.31 20.60
C GLN A 269 -12.80 -21.55 20.00
N ASN A 270 -12.54 -20.42 19.39
CA ASN A 270 -13.53 -19.59 18.71
C ASN A 270 -12.86 -18.81 17.57
N LEU A 271 -13.67 -18.21 16.68
CA LEU A 271 -13.17 -17.51 15.50
C LEU A 271 -12.14 -16.40 15.83
N VAL A 272 -12.30 -15.71 16.95
CA VAL A 272 -11.37 -14.64 17.35
C VAL A 272 -10.02 -15.22 17.75
N GLU A 273 -10.03 -16.29 18.54
CA GLU A 273 -8.83 -17.01 18.95
C GLU A 273 -8.17 -17.72 17.76
N ASP A 274 -8.96 -18.29 16.83
CA ASP A 274 -8.46 -18.89 15.60
C ASP A 274 -7.68 -17.87 14.77
N PHE A 275 -8.21 -16.66 14.59
CA PHE A 275 -7.48 -15.59 13.90
C PHE A 275 -6.26 -15.10 14.69
N ALA A 276 -6.32 -15.00 16.01
CA ALA A 276 -5.19 -14.59 16.84
C ALA A 276 -4.03 -15.60 16.80
N ASN A 277 -4.36 -16.90 16.78
CA ASN A 277 -3.39 -18.00 16.80
C ASN A 277 -3.01 -18.54 15.41
N CYS A 278 -3.49 -17.91 14.34
CA CYS A 278 -3.26 -18.44 12.97
C CYS A 278 -1.79 -18.36 12.56
N SER A 279 -1.35 -19.35 11.77
CA SER A 279 -0.09 -19.31 11.02
C SER A 279 -0.30 -18.49 9.73
N SER A 280 -0.36 -17.16 9.85
CA SER A 280 -0.79 -16.27 8.77
C SER A 280 0.09 -16.35 7.52
N SER A 281 1.42 -16.39 7.66
CA SER A 281 2.35 -16.50 6.53
C SER A 281 2.12 -17.78 5.73
N GLU A 282 1.98 -18.92 6.41
CA GLU A 282 1.71 -20.21 5.79
C GLU A 282 0.32 -20.27 5.12
N ALA A 283 -0.69 -19.68 5.79
CA ALA A 283 -2.05 -19.56 5.25
C ALA A 283 -2.09 -18.76 3.96
N LEU A 284 -1.31 -17.68 3.86
CA LEU A 284 -1.18 -16.87 2.65
C LEU A 284 -0.50 -17.63 1.52
N VAL A 285 0.58 -18.41 1.79
CA VAL A 285 1.22 -19.27 0.79
C VAL A 285 0.24 -20.31 0.27
N PHE A 286 -0.49 -20.97 1.18
CA PHE A 286 -1.49 -21.95 0.79
C PHE A 286 -2.59 -21.34 -0.09
N ALA A 287 -3.10 -20.16 0.28
CA ALA A 287 -4.09 -19.43 -0.50
C ALA A 287 -3.57 -19.03 -1.89
N GLY A 288 -2.31 -18.59 -1.97
CA GLY A 288 -1.65 -18.29 -3.23
C GLY A 288 -1.52 -19.52 -4.15
N LEU A 289 -1.12 -20.67 -3.59
CA LEU A 289 -1.03 -21.94 -4.35
C LEU A 289 -2.40 -22.40 -4.85
N VAL A 290 -3.44 -22.34 -4.00
CA VAL A 290 -4.81 -22.69 -4.40
C VAL A 290 -5.32 -21.74 -5.48
N ALA A 291 -5.06 -20.43 -5.36
CA ALA A 291 -5.44 -19.46 -6.38
C ALA A 291 -4.75 -19.73 -7.73
N VAL A 292 -3.45 -20.02 -7.73
CA VAL A 292 -2.71 -20.38 -8.95
C VAL A 292 -3.26 -21.69 -9.56
N GLY A 293 -3.53 -22.70 -8.73
CA GLY A 293 -4.18 -23.94 -9.17
C GLY A 293 -5.57 -23.71 -9.77
N PHE A 294 -6.36 -22.82 -9.14
CA PHE A 294 -7.66 -22.41 -9.66
C PHE A 294 -7.55 -21.67 -11.01
N LEU A 295 -6.58 -20.77 -11.15
CA LEU A 295 -6.31 -20.08 -12.42
C LEU A 295 -5.93 -21.06 -13.53
N LEU A 296 -5.12 -22.08 -13.22
CA LEU A 296 -4.78 -23.14 -14.16
C LEU A 296 -6.04 -23.86 -14.65
N LEU A 297 -6.94 -24.26 -13.73
CA LEU A 297 -8.20 -24.92 -14.06
C LEU A 297 -9.21 -23.99 -14.76
N LEU A 298 -9.17 -22.69 -14.47
CA LEU A 298 -10.07 -21.73 -15.09
C LEU A 298 -9.62 -21.33 -16.51
N TYR A 299 -8.31 -21.14 -16.72
CA TYR A 299 -7.80 -20.53 -17.96
C TYR A 299 -7.42 -21.56 -19.04
N LEU A 300 -6.78 -22.65 -18.67
CA LEU A 300 -6.29 -23.61 -19.67
C LEU A 300 -7.43 -24.35 -20.41
N PRO A 301 -8.46 -24.93 -19.74
CA PRO A 301 -9.55 -25.63 -20.45
C PRO A 301 -10.33 -24.67 -21.36
N ARG A 302 -10.48 -23.41 -20.96
CA ARG A 302 -11.15 -22.36 -21.74
C ARG A 302 -10.25 -21.77 -22.83
N ARG A 303 -8.98 -22.14 -22.87
CA ARG A 303 -7.96 -21.62 -23.80
C ARG A 303 -7.89 -20.08 -23.75
N VAL A 304 -8.01 -19.51 -22.55
CA VAL A 304 -7.83 -18.05 -22.30
C VAL A 304 -6.35 -17.73 -22.41
N ILE A 305 -5.50 -18.53 -21.77
CA ILE A 305 -4.03 -18.43 -21.82
C ILE A 305 -3.48 -19.80 -22.24
N GLY A 306 -2.38 -19.80 -22.99
CA GLY A 306 -1.67 -21.04 -23.33
C GLY A 306 -0.82 -21.54 -22.13
N PHE A 307 -0.55 -22.87 -22.08
CA PHE A 307 0.26 -23.43 -20.99
C PHE A 307 1.66 -22.80 -20.90
N LYS A 308 2.29 -22.51 -22.05
CA LYS A 308 3.61 -21.85 -22.07
C LYS A 308 3.54 -20.43 -21.50
N ASP A 309 2.52 -19.66 -21.84
CA ASP A 309 2.31 -18.31 -21.32
C ASP A 309 2.01 -18.36 -19.82
N PHE A 310 1.19 -19.33 -19.38
CA PHE A 310 0.94 -19.58 -17.96
C PHE A 310 2.24 -19.84 -17.19
N MET A 311 3.12 -20.68 -17.71
CA MET A 311 4.41 -20.94 -17.05
C MET A 311 5.37 -19.77 -17.10
N ASN A 312 5.30 -18.93 -18.12
CA ASN A 312 6.10 -17.70 -18.22
C ASN A 312 5.68 -16.64 -17.18
N SER A 313 4.45 -16.68 -16.68
CA SER A 313 4.00 -15.76 -15.62
C SER A 313 4.73 -15.95 -14.29
N VAL A 314 5.35 -17.11 -14.05
CA VAL A 314 6.13 -17.38 -12.83
C VAL A 314 7.33 -16.43 -12.70
N PRO A 315 8.29 -16.44 -13.65
CA PRO A 315 9.43 -15.54 -13.58
C PRO A 315 9.03 -14.07 -13.73
N GLU A 316 8.02 -13.74 -14.54
CA GLU A 316 7.56 -12.36 -14.69
C GLU A 316 6.88 -11.85 -13.41
N GLY A 317 6.09 -12.68 -12.73
CA GLY A 317 5.53 -12.35 -11.42
C GLY A 317 6.61 -12.14 -10.35
N GLY A 318 7.65 -12.99 -10.34
CA GLY A 318 8.81 -12.80 -9.47
C GLY A 318 9.54 -11.49 -9.73
N LYS A 319 9.73 -11.10 -10.99
CA LYS A 319 10.33 -9.80 -11.36
C LYS A 319 9.47 -8.62 -10.88
N LEU A 320 8.14 -8.72 -10.98
CA LEU A 320 7.23 -7.68 -10.54
C LEU A 320 7.37 -7.41 -9.04
N MET A 321 7.52 -8.46 -8.23
CA MET A 321 7.63 -8.35 -6.76
C MET A 321 9.08 -8.16 -6.27
N MET A 322 10.08 -8.24 -7.14
CA MET A 322 11.50 -8.20 -6.74
C MET A 322 11.89 -6.94 -5.94
N PRO A 323 11.44 -5.71 -6.28
CA PRO A 323 11.77 -4.54 -5.48
C PRO A 323 11.26 -4.66 -4.03
N ALA A 324 10.02 -5.08 -3.83
CA ALA A 324 9.46 -5.27 -2.49
C ALA A 324 10.17 -6.40 -1.72
N ILE A 325 10.48 -7.51 -2.39
CA ILE A 325 11.24 -8.64 -1.82
C ILE A 325 12.60 -8.18 -1.31
N LEU A 326 13.35 -7.39 -2.09
CA LEU A 326 14.67 -6.89 -1.69
C LEU A 326 14.57 -5.96 -0.48
N ILE A 327 13.58 -5.07 -0.45
CA ILE A 327 13.32 -4.19 0.70
C ILE A 327 13.04 -5.01 1.95
N LEU A 328 12.17 -6.02 1.87
CA LEU A 328 11.84 -6.88 3.01
C LEU A 328 13.07 -7.62 3.56
N VAL A 329 13.85 -8.26 2.69
CA VAL A 329 15.07 -8.99 3.11
C VAL A 329 16.05 -8.06 3.83
N LEU A 330 16.29 -6.87 3.29
CA LEU A 330 17.19 -5.90 3.92
C LEU A 330 16.62 -5.33 5.22
N ALA A 331 15.30 -5.10 5.29
CA ALA A 331 14.66 -4.57 6.49
C ALA A 331 14.66 -5.59 7.64
N TRP A 332 14.40 -6.86 7.35
CA TRP A 332 14.53 -7.93 8.35
C TRP A 332 15.97 -8.09 8.83
N THR A 333 16.95 -8.01 7.91
CA THR A 333 18.36 -8.03 8.26
C THR A 333 18.73 -6.85 9.17
N LEU A 334 18.26 -5.64 8.84
CA LEU A 334 18.50 -4.43 9.65
C LEU A 334 17.87 -4.57 11.04
N LYS A 335 16.66 -5.13 11.13
CA LYS A 335 16.02 -5.46 12.41
C LYS A 335 16.90 -6.43 13.21
N GLY A 336 17.31 -7.55 12.62
CA GLY A 336 18.19 -8.52 13.27
C GLY A 336 19.50 -7.91 13.79
N MET A 337 20.14 -7.04 13.00
CA MET A 337 21.32 -6.28 13.43
C MET A 337 21.01 -5.33 14.60
N THR A 338 19.83 -4.70 14.58
CA THR A 338 19.38 -3.78 15.64
C THR A 338 19.16 -4.52 16.95
N ASP A 339 18.56 -5.71 16.87
CA ASP A 339 18.32 -6.59 18.02
C ASP A 339 19.64 -7.14 18.59
N ALA A 340 20.59 -7.58 17.74
CA ALA A 340 21.92 -8.04 18.15
C ALA A 340 22.72 -6.96 18.88
N LEU A 341 22.57 -5.70 18.53
CA LEU A 341 23.22 -4.56 19.19
C LEU A 341 22.49 -4.10 20.47
N GLY A 342 21.38 -4.72 20.86
CA GLY A 342 20.61 -4.36 22.04
C GLY A 342 20.02 -2.94 21.98
N ILE A 343 19.74 -2.40 20.79
CA ILE A 343 19.26 -1.03 20.64
C ILE A 343 17.90 -0.85 21.31
N GLY A 344 17.04 -1.89 21.31
CA GLY A 344 15.76 -1.87 22.02
C GLY A 344 15.91 -1.58 23.52
N THR A 345 16.87 -2.22 24.19
CA THR A 345 17.17 -1.99 25.62
C THR A 345 17.73 -0.59 25.88
N PHE A 346 18.59 -0.10 24.98
CA PHE A 346 19.11 1.27 25.06
C PHE A 346 18.01 2.31 24.91
N VAL A 347 17.15 2.16 23.92
CA VAL A 347 16.02 3.07 23.70
C VAL A 347 15.08 3.07 24.90
N ARG A 348 14.75 1.91 25.48
CA ARG A 348 13.95 1.81 26.71
C ARG A 348 14.60 2.54 27.89
N SER A 349 15.91 2.41 28.07
CA SER A 349 16.61 3.08 29.16
C SER A 349 16.70 4.61 28.97
N ALA A 350 16.77 5.07 27.73
CA ALA A 350 16.84 6.49 27.38
C ALA A 350 15.46 7.17 27.43
N ILE A 351 14.38 6.40 27.21
CA ILE A 351 12.98 6.87 27.27
C ILE A 351 12.49 6.80 28.72
N ASN A 352 13.09 7.57 29.61
CA ASN A 352 12.44 8.00 30.85
C ASN A 352 11.41 9.09 30.52
N LEU A 353 10.50 8.79 29.55
CA LEU A 353 9.54 9.72 29.05
C LEU A 353 8.48 9.98 30.15
N ASN A 354 8.37 11.24 30.56
CA ASN A 354 7.17 11.72 31.23
C ASN A 354 5.95 11.21 30.44
N SER A 355 5.01 10.56 31.10
CA SER A 355 3.82 9.95 30.49
C SER A 355 3.09 10.90 29.52
N SER A 356 3.14 12.21 29.78
CA SER A 356 2.52 13.24 28.94
C SER A 356 3.18 13.43 27.58
N LEU A 357 4.49 13.12 27.41
CA LEU A 357 5.18 13.21 26.12
C LEU A 357 4.88 12.01 25.24
N MET A 358 4.56 10.87 25.81
CA MET A 358 4.20 9.66 25.07
C MET A 358 2.94 9.87 24.22
N ASN A 359 1.99 10.69 24.67
CA ASN A 359 0.75 10.97 23.95
C ASN A 359 0.98 11.71 22.62
N PHE A 360 2.12 12.36 22.43
CA PHE A 360 2.48 13.04 21.19
C PHE A 360 3.25 12.13 20.22
N VAL A 361 3.72 10.97 20.66
CA VAL A 361 4.57 10.08 19.86
C VAL A 361 3.91 9.67 18.54
N PRO A 362 2.61 9.29 18.46
CA PRO A 362 1.99 8.95 17.19
C PRO A 362 2.01 10.11 16.19
N LEU A 363 1.75 11.33 16.62
CA LEU A 363 1.82 12.51 15.74
C LEU A 363 3.25 12.76 15.25
N VAL A 364 4.25 12.69 16.14
CA VAL A 364 5.65 12.90 15.78
C VAL A 364 6.11 11.86 14.77
N ILE A 365 5.79 10.58 15.01
CA ILE A 365 6.11 9.48 14.10
C ILE A 365 5.41 9.67 12.75
N PHE A 366 4.15 10.05 12.74
CA PHE A 366 3.41 10.36 11.51
C PHE A 366 4.12 11.44 10.67
N CYS A 367 4.51 12.55 11.30
CA CYS A 367 5.23 13.63 10.61
C CYS A 367 6.60 13.19 10.08
N ILE A 368 7.35 12.42 10.86
CA ILE A 368 8.66 11.90 10.42
C ILE A 368 8.50 10.92 9.27
N ALA A 369 7.52 10.02 9.34
CA ALA A 369 7.24 9.06 8.27
C ALA A 369 6.84 9.76 6.96
N ILE A 370 6.01 10.83 7.02
CA ILE A 370 5.70 11.67 5.85
C ILE A 370 6.97 12.23 5.23
N PHE A 371 7.83 12.84 6.04
CA PHE A 371 9.04 13.50 5.54
C PHE A 371 9.98 12.52 4.86
N ILE A 372 10.15 11.32 5.42
CA ILE A 372 11.03 10.29 4.87
C ILE A 372 10.43 9.69 3.60
N ALA A 373 9.16 9.34 3.59
CA ALA A 373 8.48 8.80 2.42
C ALA A 373 8.45 9.83 1.27
N PHE A 374 8.20 11.10 1.56
CA PHE A 374 8.30 12.17 0.57
C PHE A 374 9.70 12.27 -0.06
N SER A 375 10.74 12.17 0.78
CA SER A 375 12.12 12.35 0.33
C SER A 375 12.68 11.14 -0.41
N SER A 376 12.25 9.92 -0.03
CA SER A 376 12.71 8.66 -0.64
C SER A 376 11.83 8.20 -1.79
N GLY A 377 10.58 8.69 -1.88
CA GLY A 377 9.61 8.29 -2.90
C GLY A 377 9.11 6.85 -2.74
N THR A 378 9.11 6.30 -1.51
CA THR A 378 8.60 4.95 -1.29
C THR A 378 7.98 4.77 0.09
N SER A 379 6.75 4.30 0.10
CA SER A 379 6.06 3.86 1.32
C SER A 379 6.71 2.62 1.91
N TRP A 380 7.06 1.64 1.06
CA TRP A 380 7.64 0.36 1.45
C TRP A 380 8.95 0.53 2.22
N GLY A 381 9.86 1.34 1.69
CA GLY A 381 11.12 1.64 2.36
C GLY A 381 10.95 2.36 3.68
N THR A 382 9.97 3.24 3.76
CA THR A 382 9.69 4.00 4.99
C THR A 382 9.15 3.09 6.09
N PHE A 383 8.09 2.33 5.85
CA PHE A 383 7.55 1.48 6.91
C PHE A 383 8.49 0.31 7.27
N ALA A 384 9.27 -0.19 6.31
CA ALA A 384 10.26 -1.24 6.54
C ALA A 384 11.33 -0.81 7.58
N ILE A 385 11.67 0.47 7.62
CA ILE A 385 12.60 1.03 8.61
C ILE A 385 11.89 1.31 9.94
N PHE A 386 10.71 1.96 9.90
CA PHE A 386 10.10 2.52 11.10
C PHE A 386 9.25 1.54 11.89
N VAL A 387 8.55 0.60 11.26
CA VAL A 387 7.70 -0.36 11.99
C VAL A 387 8.51 -1.19 12.99
N PRO A 388 9.67 -1.79 12.62
CA PRO A 388 10.50 -2.50 13.59
C PRO A 388 10.96 -1.62 14.76
N ILE A 389 11.29 -0.35 14.51
CA ILE A 389 11.71 0.60 15.55
C ILE A 389 10.57 0.83 16.54
N VAL A 390 9.36 1.09 16.04
CA VAL A 390 8.16 1.34 16.88
C VAL A 390 7.78 0.09 17.67
N VAL A 391 7.79 -1.08 17.03
CA VAL A 391 7.52 -2.35 17.70
C VAL A 391 8.51 -2.58 18.85
N ASN A 392 9.81 -2.43 18.59
CA ASN A 392 10.85 -2.57 19.62
C ASN A 392 10.71 -1.54 20.75
N MET A 393 10.20 -0.33 20.45
CA MET A 393 10.00 0.73 21.44
C MET A 393 8.88 0.42 22.43
N PHE A 394 7.75 -0.12 21.93
CA PHE A 394 6.50 -0.18 22.70
C PHE A 394 6.04 -1.58 23.06
N ALA A 395 6.52 -2.65 22.42
CA ALA A 395 5.94 -4.01 22.55
C ALA A 395 5.76 -4.51 23.98
N GLU A 396 6.65 -4.14 24.90
CA GLU A 396 6.58 -4.51 26.32
C GLU A 396 6.09 -3.38 27.23
N LEU A 397 6.03 -2.13 26.71
CA LEU A 397 5.68 -0.97 27.53
C LEU A 397 4.19 -0.65 27.43
N ASP A 398 3.68 -0.55 26.20
CA ASP A 398 2.30 -0.15 25.92
C ASP A 398 1.86 -0.70 24.55
N PRO A 399 1.19 -1.86 24.52
CA PRO A 399 0.70 -2.46 23.29
C PRO A 399 -0.29 -1.59 22.52
N THR A 400 -1.10 -0.76 23.20
CA THR A 400 -2.06 0.13 22.53
C THR A 400 -1.33 1.27 21.83
N MET A 401 -0.40 1.91 22.52
CA MET A 401 0.43 2.96 21.94
C MET A 401 1.31 2.42 20.79
N MET A 402 1.77 1.16 20.87
CA MET A 402 2.44 0.48 19.77
C MET A 402 1.56 0.42 18.53
N ILE A 403 0.31 -0.05 18.67
CA ILE A 403 -0.65 -0.16 17.55
C ILE A 403 -0.90 1.21 16.93
N ILE A 404 -1.17 2.23 17.74
CA ILE A 404 -1.42 3.61 17.26
C ILE A 404 -0.18 4.15 16.53
N SER A 405 1.00 3.92 17.08
CA SER A 405 2.25 4.42 16.49
C SER A 405 2.63 3.67 15.21
N VAL A 406 2.40 2.36 15.14
CA VAL A 406 2.54 1.59 13.88
C VAL A 406 1.56 2.09 12.83
N ALA A 407 0.30 2.32 13.19
CA ALA A 407 -0.69 2.91 12.28
C ALA A 407 -0.25 4.30 11.78
N ALA A 408 0.37 5.10 12.66
CA ALA A 408 0.92 6.41 12.29
C ALA A 408 2.10 6.31 11.31
N VAL A 409 2.99 5.31 11.48
CA VAL A 409 4.05 5.01 10.50
C VAL A 409 3.45 4.68 9.15
N LEU A 410 2.52 3.73 9.11
CA LEU A 410 1.90 3.25 7.88
C LEU A 410 1.14 4.37 7.16
N ALA A 411 0.36 5.15 7.89
CA ALA A 411 -0.36 6.31 7.37
C ALA A 411 0.59 7.40 6.85
N GLY A 412 1.65 7.70 7.59
CA GLY A 412 2.67 8.69 7.21
C GLY A 412 3.46 8.26 5.99
N ALA A 413 3.81 6.97 5.89
CA ALA A 413 4.52 6.40 4.76
C ALA A 413 3.70 6.55 3.46
N VAL A 414 2.42 6.13 3.45
CA VAL A 414 1.54 6.29 2.29
C VAL A 414 1.30 7.77 1.96
N CYS A 415 1.13 8.59 2.96
CA CYS A 415 0.89 10.01 2.77
C CYS A 415 2.09 10.74 2.15
N GLY A 416 3.30 10.50 2.66
CA GLY A 416 4.53 11.09 2.13
C GLY A 416 4.80 10.65 0.70
N ASP A 417 4.52 9.40 0.38
CA ASP A 417 4.61 8.83 -0.94
C ASP A 417 3.66 9.53 -1.92
N HIS A 418 2.39 9.67 -1.59
CA HIS A 418 1.38 10.34 -2.40
C HIS A 418 1.68 11.80 -2.74
N ILE A 419 2.48 12.52 -1.95
CA ILE A 419 2.87 13.89 -2.24
C ILE A 419 4.26 14.00 -2.89
N SER A 420 4.96 12.87 -3.06
CA SER A 420 6.31 12.83 -3.60
C SER A 420 6.31 12.77 -5.13
N PRO A 421 7.06 13.66 -5.82
CA PRO A 421 7.18 13.59 -7.28
C PRO A 421 8.09 12.45 -7.76
N ILE A 422 8.75 11.74 -6.87
CA ILE A 422 9.62 10.60 -7.19
C ILE A 422 9.04 9.27 -6.70
N SER A 423 7.76 9.29 -6.27
CA SER A 423 7.04 8.09 -5.82
C SER A 423 6.84 7.11 -6.97
N ASP A 424 7.11 5.84 -6.69
CA ASP A 424 6.89 4.74 -7.62
C ASP A 424 5.39 4.54 -7.91
N THR A 425 4.51 4.56 -6.89
CA THR A 425 3.06 4.43 -7.09
C THR A 425 2.46 5.63 -7.81
N THR A 426 2.91 6.85 -7.50
CA THR A 426 2.46 8.08 -8.18
C THR A 426 2.90 8.11 -9.65
N ILE A 427 4.12 7.61 -9.97
CA ILE A 427 4.57 7.43 -11.35
C ILE A 427 3.72 6.38 -12.07
N MET A 428 3.45 5.24 -11.43
CA MET A 428 2.64 4.17 -12.01
C MET A 428 1.18 4.59 -12.23
N SER A 429 0.59 5.33 -11.29
CA SER A 429 -0.76 5.90 -11.41
C SER A 429 -0.86 6.90 -12.56
N SER A 430 0.16 7.76 -12.71
CA SER A 430 0.29 8.68 -13.85
C SER A 430 0.36 7.93 -15.17
N SER A 431 1.17 6.88 -15.24
CA SER A 431 1.36 6.05 -16.44
C SER A 431 0.08 5.27 -16.76
N GLY A 432 -0.58 4.66 -15.78
CA GLY A 432 -1.85 3.96 -15.93
C GLY A 432 -2.96 4.86 -16.46
N ALA A 433 -3.06 6.07 -15.91
CA ALA A 433 -4.00 7.09 -16.37
C ALA A 433 -3.57 7.76 -17.68
N GLN A 434 -2.32 7.61 -18.13
CA GLN A 434 -1.70 8.44 -19.17
C GLN A 434 -1.88 9.94 -18.85
N SER A 435 -1.56 10.34 -17.63
CA SER A 435 -1.58 11.71 -17.16
C SER A 435 -0.16 12.27 -17.13
N ASN A 436 0.01 13.56 -17.43
CA ASN A 436 1.28 14.21 -17.14
C ASN A 436 1.58 14.06 -15.63
N HIS A 437 2.75 13.51 -15.31
CA HIS A 437 3.13 13.15 -13.96
C HIS A 437 3.12 14.35 -12.99
N ILE A 438 3.68 15.48 -13.43
CA ILE A 438 3.72 16.70 -12.59
C ILE A 438 2.31 17.25 -12.34
N ASN A 439 1.43 17.20 -13.33
CA ASN A 439 0.03 17.59 -13.15
C ASN A 439 -0.67 16.70 -12.10
N HIS A 440 -0.42 15.37 -12.15
CA HIS A 440 -0.96 14.46 -11.16
C HIS A 440 -0.44 14.79 -9.76
N VAL A 441 0.87 14.90 -9.57
CA VAL A 441 1.47 15.24 -8.27
C VAL A 441 0.89 16.54 -7.72
N GLN A 442 0.88 17.63 -8.52
CA GLN A 442 0.41 18.93 -8.05
C GLN A 442 -1.07 18.96 -7.69
N THR A 443 -1.91 18.25 -8.44
CA THR A 443 -3.34 18.18 -8.15
C THR A 443 -3.64 17.32 -6.94
N GLN A 444 -2.98 16.16 -6.81
CA GLN A 444 -3.12 15.23 -5.68
C GLN A 444 -2.63 15.85 -4.36
N MET A 445 -1.50 16.54 -4.40
CA MET A 445 -0.87 17.16 -3.23
C MET A 445 -1.85 18.08 -2.47
N GLN A 446 -2.71 18.81 -3.17
CA GLN A 446 -3.70 19.71 -2.54
C GLN A 446 -4.76 18.92 -1.76
N TYR A 447 -5.17 17.77 -2.27
CA TYR A 447 -6.10 16.85 -1.60
C TYR A 447 -5.42 16.19 -0.40
N ALA A 448 -4.20 15.71 -0.59
CA ALA A 448 -3.42 15.07 0.46
C ALA A 448 -3.17 16.02 1.64
N PHE A 449 -2.82 17.31 1.43
CA PHE A 449 -2.60 18.24 2.51
C PHE A 449 -3.85 18.49 3.38
N VAL A 450 -5.05 18.48 2.80
CA VAL A 450 -6.29 18.54 3.58
C VAL A 450 -6.40 17.31 4.49
N VAL A 451 -6.15 16.13 3.96
CA VAL A 451 -6.19 14.88 4.74
C VAL A 451 -5.10 14.85 5.81
N ILE A 452 -3.86 15.27 5.47
CA ILE A 452 -2.73 15.35 6.41
C ILE A 452 -3.09 16.19 7.65
N ALA A 453 -3.66 17.38 7.41
CA ALA A 453 -4.02 18.27 8.51
C ALA A 453 -5.05 17.62 9.45
N VAL A 454 -6.02 16.90 8.91
CA VAL A 454 -7.01 16.15 9.71
C VAL A 454 -6.37 14.96 10.41
N CYS A 455 -5.48 14.21 9.75
CA CYS A 455 -4.74 13.11 10.38
C CYS A 455 -3.89 13.58 11.55
N ALA A 456 -3.22 14.73 11.42
CA ALA A 456 -2.42 15.29 12.52
C ALA A 456 -3.28 15.55 13.77
N VAL A 457 -4.48 16.13 13.61
CA VAL A 457 -5.44 16.28 14.71
C VAL A 457 -5.92 14.91 15.21
N GLY A 458 -6.20 13.99 14.31
CA GLY A 458 -6.62 12.64 14.66
C GLY A 458 -5.56 11.87 15.47
N TYR A 459 -4.27 11.95 15.12
CA TYR A 459 -3.20 11.33 15.91
C TYR A 459 -2.96 12.01 17.26
N LEU A 460 -3.23 13.29 17.40
CA LEU A 460 -3.31 13.91 18.73
C LEU A 460 -4.44 13.29 19.54
N ILE A 461 -5.65 13.21 19.00
CA ILE A 461 -6.79 12.59 19.69
C ILE A 461 -6.45 11.13 20.05
N ALA A 462 -5.89 10.35 19.12
CA ALA A 462 -5.51 8.96 19.35
C ALA A 462 -4.49 8.80 20.49
N GLY A 463 -3.45 9.63 20.50
CA GLY A 463 -2.42 9.59 21.54
C GLY A 463 -2.92 9.95 22.93
N PHE A 464 -3.93 10.81 23.06
CA PHE A 464 -4.49 11.18 24.35
C PHE A 464 -5.64 10.27 24.83
N THR A 465 -6.37 9.63 23.90
CA THR A 465 -7.59 8.90 24.24
C THR A 465 -7.46 7.40 24.08
N GLU A 466 -6.50 6.95 23.27
CA GLU A 466 -6.29 5.55 22.88
C GLU A 466 -7.56 4.86 22.35
N ASN A 467 -8.53 5.67 21.93
CA ASN A 467 -9.86 5.23 21.53
C ASN A 467 -10.06 5.40 20.02
N TRP A 468 -10.07 4.29 19.29
CA TRP A 468 -10.20 4.29 17.86
C TRP A 468 -11.54 4.86 17.33
N TRP A 469 -12.65 4.59 18.04
CA TRP A 469 -13.96 5.10 17.67
C TRP A 469 -14.00 6.63 17.72
N LEU A 470 -13.54 7.18 18.83
CA LEU A 470 -13.50 8.64 19.01
C LEU A 470 -12.58 9.29 18.01
N THR A 471 -11.40 8.71 17.81
CA THR A 471 -10.40 9.21 16.85
C THR A 471 -10.95 9.22 15.44
N LEU A 472 -11.52 8.10 14.98
CA LEU A 472 -12.04 7.99 13.62
C LEU A 472 -13.26 8.88 13.39
N LEU A 473 -14.22 8.89 14.33
CA LEU A 473 -15.42 9.71 14.24
C LEU A 473 -15.08 11.20 14.20
N CYS A 474 -14.22 11.69 15.11
CA CYS A 474 -13.80 13.09 15.11
C CYS A 474 -13.09 13.46 13.79
N SER A 475 -12.19 12.59 13.30
CA SER A 475 -11.47 12.83 12.04
C SER A 475 -12.41 12.89 10.84
N LEU A 476 -13.39 11.99 10.75
CA LEU A 476 -14.41 12.02 9.69
C LEU A 476 -15.31 13.27 9.75
N VAL A 477 -15.72 13.67 10.95
CA VAL A 477 -16.53 14.89 11.15
C VAL A 477 -15.74 16.14 10.74
N ILE A 478 -14.48 16.24 11.18
CA ILE A 478 -13.61 17.35 10.83
C ILE A 478 -13.39 17.41 9.31
N LEU A 479 -13.05 16.28 8.68
CA LEU A 479 -12.83 16.22 7.22
C LEU A 479 -14.11 16.61 6.47
N THR A 480 -15.26 16.09 6.88
CA THR A 480 -16.54 16.44 6.26
C THR A 480 -16.83 17.93 6.37
N GLY A 481 -16.63 18.51 7.56
CA GLY A 481 -16.80 19.96 7.78
C GLY A 481 -15.89 20.81 6.89
N VAL A 482 -14.60 20.42 6.77
CA VAL A 482 -13.64 21.08 5.89
C VAL A 482 -14.07 20.99 4.43
N LEU A 483 -14.48 19.80 3.96
CA LEU A 483 -14.93 19.61 2.58
C LEU A 483 -16.19 20.38 2.24
N LEU A 484 -17.15 20.46 3.16
CA LEU A 484 -18.37 21.26 2.97
C LEU A 484 -18.05 22.76 2.93
N GLU A 485 -17.14 23.25 3.76
CA GLU A 485 -16.72 24.65 3.73
C GLU A 485 -15.96 24.98 2.42
N ILE A 486 -15.02 24.12 1.99
CA ILE A 486 -14.34 24.27 0.69
C ILE A 486 -15.36 24.31 -0.44
N ARG A 487 -16.32 23.38 -0.46
CA ARG A 487 -17.40 23.35 -1.47
C ARG A 487 -18.21 24.66 -1.48
N LYS A 488 -18.56 25.16 -0.29
CA LYS A 488 -19.33 26.42 -0.18
C LYS A 488 -18.54 27.61 -0.76
N ARG A 489 -17.25 27.72 -0.46
CA ARG A 489 -16.38 28.77 -1.01
C ARG A 489 -16.24 28.67 -2.53
N GLU A 490 -16.10 27.47 -3.06
CA GLU A 490 -16.01 27.22 -4.49
C GLU A 490 -17.31 27.56 -5.24
N MET A 491 -18.48 27.44 -4.59
CA MET A 491 -19.76 27.86 -5.14
C MET A 491 -20.02 29.38 -5.01
N CYS A 492 -19.56 30.00 -3.92
CA CYS A 492 -19.72 31.46 -3.70
C CYS A 492 -18.72 32.29 -4.50
N GLY A 493 -17.61 31.73 -4.94
CA GLY A 493 -16.60 32.39 -5.78
C GLY A 493 -16.95 32.38 -7.28
N ARG A 494 -18.13 31.91 -7.63
CA ARG A 494 -18.79 32.04 -8.94
C ARG A 494 -19.80 33.19 -8.89
#